data_feb8dfa67629c32f8a7348b68e782d10
#
_entry.id   feb8dfa67629c32f8a7348b68e782d10
#
_cell.length_a   1.000
_cell.length_b   1.000
_cell.length_c   1.000
_cell.angle_alpha   90.00
_cell.angle_beta   90.00
_cell.angle_gamma   90.00
#
_symmetry.space_group_name_H-M   'P 1'
#
loop_
_entity.id
_entity.type
_entity.pdbx_description
1 polymer ?
#
loop_
_entity_poly.entity_id
_entity_poly.type
_entity_poly.pdbx_seq_one_letter_code
_entity_poly.pdbx_strand_id
1 'polypeptide(L)'
;EINEDREAHGKKPLKEKNDKDDDDNDSTPSAGGDPKEFTDDIPKDTKTIKCSTTDPESGWFRKGEHKNVFAYAIETACDKNGWILGYTINPGNQHDSRTFKGLYDKIKNIGIETLVADAGYKTPAIAKLLIDDGIKPLLPYKRPMTKDGFFKKYEYVYDEYYDCYICPNNKTLTYRTTNKDGYREYKSCGAACAECPYLSQCTESRDHVKTVTRHIWEPYMEICEDIRQMLGMKDLYAQRKETIERIFEPSGYVKS
;
A
#
# COMPACT_ATOMS: atom_id res chain seq x y z
N GLU A 1 -2.44 1.30 -17.48
CA GLU A 1 -1.26 2.02 -16.93
C GLU A 1 -0.11 1.07 -16.55
N ILE A 2 -0.33 -0.03 -15.75
CA ILE A 2 0.76 -0.97 -15.38
C ILE A 2 1.34 -1.66 -16.61
N ASN A 3 0.51 -2.13 -17.52
CA ASN A 3 0.98 -2.76 -18.75
C ASN A 3 1.64 -1.77 -19.71
N GLU A 4 1.15 -0.55 -19.77
CA GLU A 4 1.78 0.56 -20.53
C GLU A 4 3.18 0.88 -19.98
N ASP A 5 3.31 0.94 -18.65
CA ASP A 5 4.60 1.13 -17.99
C ASP A 5 5.58 -0.01 -18.30
N ARG A 6 5.11 -1.25 -18.27
CA ARG A 6 5.91 -2.42 -18.61
C ARG A 6 6.37 -2.40 -20.07
N GLU A 7 5.48 -2.05 -20.98
CA GLU A 7 5.77 -1.95 -22.42
C GLU A 7 6.79 -0.84 -22.70
N ALA A 8 6.64 0.32 -22.05
CA ALA A 8 7.61 1.41 -22.14
C ALA A 8 9.02 1.00 -21.71
N HIS A 9 9.12 0.03 -20.79
CA HIS A 9 10.39 -0.56 -20.35
C HIS A 9 10.77 -1.86 -21.10
N GLY A 10 10.14 -2.15 -22.23
CA GLY A 10 10.42 -3.34 -23.05
C GLY A 10 10.05 -4.67 -22.37
N LYS A 11 9.11 -4.67 -21.42
CA LYS A 11 8.61 -5.87 -20.76
C LYS A 11 7.28 -6.30 -21.35
N LYS A 12 7.03 -7.61 -21.37
CA LYS A 12 5.73 -8.15 -21.79
C LYS A 12 4.64 -7.69 -20.81
N PRO A 13 3.43 -7.39 -21.31
CA PRO A 13 2.29 -7.10 -20.44
C PRO A 13 2.01 -8.27 -19.49
N LEU A 14 1.46 -7.96 -18.32
CA LEU A 14 0.96 -8.98 -17.42
C LEU A 14 -0.26 -9.64 -18.07
N LYS A 15 -0.36 -10.96 -17.99
CA LYS A 15 -1.56 -11.68 -18.42
C LYS A 15 -2.73 -11.23 -17.54
N GLU A 16 -3.86 -10.93 -18.14
CA GLU A 16 -5.11 -10.78 -17.38
C GLU A 16 -5.40 -12.12 -16.69
N LYS A 17 -5.65 -12.07 -15.38
CA LYS A 17 -6.11 -13.25 -14.67
C LYS A 17 -7.48 -13.64 -15.22
N ASN A 18 -7.53 -14.67 -16.02
CA ASN A 18 -8.72 -15.50 -16.05
C ASN A 18 -8.76 -16.19 -14.69
N ASP A 19 -9.90 -16.16 -14.00
CA ASP A 19 -10.11 -16.68 -12.63
C ASP A 19 -9.81 -18.19 -12.45
N LYS A 20 -8.86 -18.75 -13.18
CA LYS A 20 -8.53 -20.19 -13.21
C LYS A 20 -7.04 -20.53 -13.06
N ASP A 21 -6.10 -19.58 -13.13
CA ASP A 21 -4.67 -19.92 -13.11
C ASP A 21 -3.89 -19.04 -12.11
N ASP A 22 -3.80 -19.51 -10.86
CA ASP A 22 -2.79 -19.08 -9.89
C ASP A 22 -1.63 -20.10 -9.94
N ASP A 23 -0.76 -19.99 -10.95
CA ASP A 23 0.53 -20.68 -10.96
C ASP A 23 1.58 -19.82 -11.67
N ASP A 24 2.34 -19.05 -10.91
CA ASP A 24 3.65 -18.54 -11.32
C ASP A 24 4.65 -18.77 -10.18
N ASN A 25 5.05 -20.04 -10.04
CA ASN A 25 6.25 -20.43 -9.32
C ASN A 25 7.38 -20.56 -10.35
N ASP A 26 8.12 -19.47 -10.59
CA ASP A 26 9.37 -19.52 -11.35
C ASP A 26 10.49 -20.08 -10.48
N SER A 27 10.59 -21.39 -10.46
CA SER A 27 11.76 -22.12 -9.97
C SER A 27 12.26 -23.02 -11.10
N THR A 28 13.50 -22.75 -11.55
CA THR A 28 14.25 -23.56 -12.50
C THR A 28 14.26 -25.05 -12.15
N PRO A 29 14.18 -25.95 -13.14
CA PRO A 29 14.07 -27.38 -12.91
C PRO A 29 15.39 -27.99 -12.50
N SER A 30 15.39 -28.66 -11.35
CA SER A 30 16.39 -29.68 -11.00
C SER A 30 15.88 -31.04 -11.47
N ALA A 31 16.71 -31.72 -12.23
CA ALA A 31 16.38 -33.01 -12.82
C ALA A 31 16.29 -34.16 -11.80
N GLY A 32 15.31 -35.04 -12.01
CA GLY A 32 15.34 -36.42 -11.54
C GLY A 32 14.37 -36.75 -10.40
N GLY A 33 13.34 -37.56 -10.70
CA GLY A 33 12.49 -38.25 -9.73
C GLY A 33 11.24 -38.86 -10.36
N ASP A 34 11.06 -40.16 -10.14
CA ASP A 34 10.09 -41.11 -10.70
C ASP A 34 8.61 -40.66 -10.67
N PRO A 35 7.74 -41.24 -11.52
CA PRO A 35 6.33 -40.90 -11.62
C PRO A 35 5.56 -41.44 -10.40
N LYS A 36 4.90 -40.54 -9.67
CA LYS A 36 3.95 -40.86 -8.61
C LYS A 36 2.52 -40.76 -9.11
N GLU A 37 1.74 -41.74 -8.68
CA GLU A 37 0.34 -41.98 -8.96
C GLU A 37 -0.57 -40.77 -8.92
N PHE A 38 -1.52 -40.81 -9.84
CA PHE A 38 -2.64 -39.87 -9.98
C PHE A 38 -3.54 -39.95 -8.75
N THR A 39 -3.54 -38.97 -7.90
CA THR A 39 -4.58 -38.78 -6.88
C THR A 39 -5.33 -37.47 -7.21
N ASP A 40 -6.67 -37.58 -7.17
CA ASP A 40 -7.60 -36.50 -7.49
C ASP A 40 -7.19 -35.17 -6.83
N ASP A 41 -6.71 -34.23 -7.64
CA ASP A 41 -6.30 -32.89 -7.19
C ASP A 41 -7.53 -32.02 -6.90
N ILE A 42 -7.83 -31.87 -5.62
CA ILE A 42 -8.61 -30.75 -5.11
C ILE A 42 -7.74 -29.48 -5.29
N PRO A 43 -8.25 -28.42 -5.92
CA PRO A 43 -7.46 -27.19 -6.13
C PRO A 43 -6.94 -26.65 -4.80
N LYS A 44 -5.62 -26.52 -4.66
CA LYS A 44 -4.91 -26.16 -3.42
C LYS A 44 -5.03 -24.70 -2.99
N ASP A 45 -5.83 -23.85 -3.66
CA ASP A 45 -5.89 -22.40 -3.41
C ASP A 45 -7.27 -21.85 -3.04
N THR A 46 -8.09 -22.63 -2.36
CA THR A 46 -9.24 -22.07 -1.65
C THR A 46 -8.79 -21.54 -0.29
N LYS A 47 -8.59 -20.22 -0.19
CA LYS A 47 -8.45 -19.55 1.12
C LYS A 47 -9.73 -19.80 1.90
N THR A 48 -9.65 -20.57 2.97
CA THR A 48 -10.78 -20.78 3.88
C THR A 48 -11.08 -19.45 4.57
N ILE A 49 -12.16 -18.80 4.18
CA ILE A 49 -12.65 -17.57 4.82
C ILE A 49 -13.58 -17.99 5.96
N LYS A 50 -13.31 -17.50 7.17
CA LYS A 50 -14.24 -17.67 8.28
C LYS A 50 -15.44 -16.76 8.05
N CYS A 51 -16.63 -17.35 8.05
CA CYS A 51 -17.90 -16.65 7.91
C CYS A 51 -18.74 -16.84 9.18
N SER A 52 -19.46 -15.81 9.59
CA SER A 52 -20.42 -15.92 10.68
C SER A 52 -21.65 -16.70 10.20
N THR A 53 -22.14 -17.60 11.02
CA THR A 53 -23.37 -18.37 10.72
C THR A 53 -24.64 -17.55 10.96
N THR A 54 -24.57 -16.57 11.83
CA THR A 54 -25.71 -15.71 12.20
C THR A 54 -25.73 -14.40 11.41
N ASP A 55 -24.57 -13.94 10.96
CA ASP A 55 -24.39 -12.69 10.20
C ASP A 55 -23.29 -12.87 9.14
N PRO A 56 -23.63 -13.48 7.99
CA PRO A 56 -22.65 -13.81 6.94
C PRO A 56 -21.97 -12.60 6.30
N GLU A 57 -22.58 -11.41 6.38
CA GLU A 57 -22.04 -10.17 5.81
C GLU A 57 -20.96 -9.54 6.68
N SER A 58 -20.87 -9.93 7.96
CA SER A 58 -19.83 -9.44 8.88
C SER A 58 -18.46 -9.97 8.53
N GLY A 59 -17.42 -9.14 8.68
CA GLY A 59 -16.03 -9.52 8.41
C GLY A 59 -15.31 -10.04 9.66
N TRP A 60 -14.52 -11.12 9.50
CA TRP A 60 -13.64 -11.62 10.55
C TRP A 60 -12.49 -10.66 10.78
N PHE A 61 -12.49 -9.96 11.88
CA PHE A 61 -11.57 -8.87 12.20
C PHE A 61 -10.83 -9.12 13.51
N ARG A 62 -9.56 -8.75 13.56
CA ARG A 62 -8.74 -8.79 14.78
C ARG A 62 -8.77 -7.44 15.48
N LYS A 63 -9.47 -7.36 16.61
CA LYS A 63 -9.56 -6.17 17.45
C LYS A 63 -8.52 -6.24 18.58
N GLY A 64 -7.49 -5.39 18.48
CA GLY A 64 -6.40 -5.36 19.46
C GLY A 64 -5.53 -6.63 19.44
N GLU A 65 -4.78 -6.87 20.51
CA GLU A 65 -3.79 -7.96 20.52
C GLU A 65 -4.40 -9.37 20.66
N HIS A 66 -5.61 -9.49 21.22
CA HIS A 66 -6.10 -10.80 21.68
C HIS A 66 -7.53 -11.18 21.27
N LYS A 67 -8.28 -10.33 20.58
CA LYS A 67 -9.67 -10.63 20.22
C LYS A 67 -9.90 -10.65 18.72
N ASN A 68 -10.37 -11.79 18.22
CA ASN A 68 -10.92 -11.90 16.88
C ASN A 68 -12.45 -11.91 17.00
N VAL A 69 -13.11 -11.02 16.26
CA VAL A 69 -14.56 -10.86 16.26
C VAL A 69 -15.08 -10.74 14.84
N PHE A 70 -16.33 -11.10 14.62
CA PHE A 70 -17.06 -10.69 13.44
C PHE A 70 -17.56 -9.27 13.67
N ALA A 71 -17.24 -8.35 12.76
CA ALA A 71 -17.55 -6.94 12.93
C ALA A 71 -17.72 -6.24 11.58
N TYR A 72 -18.26 -5.04 11.65
CA TYR A 72 -18.30 -4.07 10.56
C TYR A 72 -17.33 -2.92 10.85
N ALA A 73 -16.76 -2.38 9.78
CA ALA A 73 -16.02 -1.12 9.79
C ALA A 73 -16.95 0.00 9.31
N ILE A 74 -17.03 1.08 10.07
CA ILE A 74 -17.77 2.27 9.69
C ILE A 74 -16.76 3.33 9.29
N GLU A 75 -16.80 3.73 8.02
CA GLU A 75 -16.05 4.86 7.51
C GLU A 75 -16.96 6.08 7.49
N THR A 76 -16.48 7.20 8.01
CA THR A 76 -17.27 8.43 8.13
C THR A 76 -16.44 9.61 7.65
N ALA A 77 -17.06 10.49 6.88
CA ALA A 77 -16.53 11.80 6.51
C ALA A 77 -17.29 12.89 7.25
N CYS A 78 -16.56 13.86 7.78
CA CYS A 78 -17.13 15.05 8.41
C CYS A 78 -16.47 16.33 7.89
N ASP A 79 -17.14 17.46 8.07
CA ASP A 79 -16.55 18.77 7.83
C ASP A 79 -15.69 19.23 9.01
N LYS A 80 -15.11 20.45 8.88
CA LYS A 80 -14.27 21.07 9.93
C LYS A 80 -14.99 21.32 11.25
N ASN A 81 -16.31 21.30 11.28
CA ASN A 81 -17.14 21.51 12.46
C ASN A 81 -17.62 20.19 13.08
N GLY A 82 -17.28 19.06 12.47
CA GLY A 82 -17.70 17.72 12.92
C GLY A 82 -19.07 17.27 12.38
N TRP A 83 -19.68 18.00 11.41
CA TRP A 83 -20.90 17.54 10.76
C TRP A 83 -20.62 16.38 9.83
N ILE A 84 -21.37 15.31 9.97
CA ILE A 84 -21.26 14.11 9.13
C ILE A 84 -21.76 14.42 7.72
N LEU A 85 -20.86 14.29 6.74
CA LEU A 85 -21.16 14.51 5.31
C LEU A 85 -21.56 13.22 4.61
N GLY A 86 -21.08 12.08 5.11
CA GLY A 86 -21.39 10.77 4.59
C GLY A 86 -20.74 9.66 5.39
N TYR A 87 -21.26 8.45 5.22
CA TYR A 87 -20.66 7.25 5.82
C TYR A 87 -20.89 6.02 4.94
N THR A 88 -20.06 5.01 5.16
CA THR A 88 -20.22 3.65 4.62
C THR A 88 -20.03 2.63 5.72
N ILE A 89 -20.70 1.49 5.57
CA ILE A 89 -20.56 0.34 6.47
C ILE A 89 -20.03 -0.82 5.62
N ASN A 90 -18.91 -1.37 6.01
CA ASN A 90 -18.22 -2.43 5.26
C ASN A 90 -17.89 -3.61 6.19
N PRO A 91 -17.73 -4.84 5.68
CA PRO A 91 -17.20 -5.94 6.48
C PRO A 91 -15.85 -5.57 7.13
N GLY A 92 -15.69 -5.86 8.42
CA GLY A 92 -14.54 -5.41 9.20
C GLY A 92 -13.17 -5.96 8.76
N ASN A 93 -13.14 -6.95 7.87
CA ASN A 93 -11.94 -7.51 7.28
C ASN A 93 -11.47 -6.81 6.00
N GLN A 94 -12.22 -5.82 5.51
CA GLN A 94 -11.80 -5.00 4.38
C GLN A 94 -10.90 -3.87 4.85
N HIS A 95 -9.83 -3.63 4.08
CA HIS A 95 -8.90 -2.53 4.39
C HIS A 95 -9.47 -1.21 3.90
N ASP A 96 -9.34 -0.15 4.71
CA ASP A 96 -9.88 1.20 4.46
C ASP A 96 -9.54 1.74 3.06
N SER A 97 -8.37 1.42 2.53
CA SER A 97 -7.97 1.84 1.18
C SER A 97 -8.80 1.22 0.05
N ARG A 98 -9.50 0.10 0.31
CA ARG A 98 -10.37 -0.55 -0.69
C ARG A 98 -11.79 -0.01 -0.64
N THR A 99 -12.23 0.40 0.54
CA THR A 99 -13.59 0.88 0.80
C THR A 99 -13.74 2.38 0.61
N PHE A 100 -12.62 3.12 0.64
CA PHE A 100 -12.54 4.57 0.48
C PHE A 100 -13.37 5.11 -0.69
N LYS A 101 -13.30 4.46 -1.86
CA LYS A 101 -14.03 4.93 -3.05
C LYS A 101 -15.54 5.01 -2.82
N GLY A 102 -16.11 4.06 -2.09
CA GLY A 102 -17.55 4.04 -1.77
C GLY A 102 -17.99 5.21 -0.92
N LEU A 103 -17.16 5.67 0.03
CA LEU A 103 -17.41 6.87 0.80
C LEU A 103 -17.15 8.13 -0.02
N TYR A 104 -16.04 8.16 -0.75
CA TYR A 104 -15.65 9.30 -1.58
C TYR A 104 -16.70 9.65 -2.63
N ASP A 105 -17.26 8.67 -3.32
CA ASP A 105 -18.31 8.88 -4.33
C ASP A 105 -19.57 9.54 -3.77
N LYS A 106 -19.84 9.42 -2.46
CA LYS A 106 -20.96 10.10 -1.79
C LYS A 106 -20.69 11.58 -1.51
N ILE A 107 -19.42 11.95 -1.32
CA ILE A 107 -19.05 13.30 -0.86
C ILE A 107 -18.35 14.15 -1.91
N LYS A 108 -17.83 13.58 -3.01
CA LYS A 108 -17.01 14.31 -4.00
C LYS A 108 -17.67 15.55 -4.61
N ASN A 109 -19.02 15.59 -4.66
CA ASN A 109 -19.77 16.68 -5.30
C ASN A 109 -20.05 17.87 -4.38
N ILE A 110 -19.59 17.87 -3.13
CA ILE A 110 -19.87 18.95 -2.17
C ILE A 110 -18.82 20.06 -2.14
N GLY A 111 -17.88 20.08 -3.09
CA GLY A 111 -16.87 21.14 -3.21
C GLY A 111 -15.72 21.03 -2.21
N ILE A 112 -15.10 19.85 -2.12
CA ILE A 112 -13.96 19.59 -1.22
C ILE A 112 -12.70 20.20 -1.82
N GLU A 113 -12.01 21.07 -1.09
CA GLU A 113 -10.70 21.61 -1.46
C GLU A 113 -9.55 20.77 -0.89
N THR A 114 -9.70 20.32 0.36
CA THR A 114 -8.68 19.54 1.06
C THR A 114 -9.34 18.38 1.79
N LEU A 115 -8.84 17.18 1.58
CA LEU A 115 -9.30 15.98 2.28
C LEU A 115 -8.22 15.51 3.24
N VAL A 116 -8.56 15.48 4.53
CA VAL A 116 -7.67 15.01 5.60
C VAL A 116 -8.03 13.57 5.94
N ALA A 117 -7.08 12.65 5.81
CA ALA A 117 -7.34 11.24 6.06
C ALA A 117 -6.26 10.59 6.93
N ASP A 118 -6.59 9.40 7.45
CA ASP A 118 -5.71 8.60 8.28
C ASP A 118 -4.63 7.87 7.47
N ALA A 119 -3.68 7.26 8.20
CA ALA A 119 -2.59 6.47 7.63
C ALA A 119 -3.07 5.23 6.84
N GLY A 120 -4.25 4.70 7.16
CA GLY A 120 -4.91 3.61 6.43
C GLY A 120 -5.23 3.97 4.99
N TYR A 121 -5.54 5.23 4.72
CA TYR A 121 -5.87 5.75 3.39
C TYR A 121 -4.64 6.20 2.58
N LYS A 122 -3.43 6.18 3.16
CA LYS A 122 -2.22 6.60 2.47
C LYS A 122 -1.75 5.55 1.47
N THR A 123 -2.32 5.59 0.28
CA THR A 123 -1.97 4.72 -0.86
C THR A 123 -1.82 5.54 -2.14
N PRO A 124 -0.96 5.10 -3.10
CA PRO A 124 -0.79 5.78 -4.37
C PRO A 124 -2.09 5.95 -5.15
N ALA A 125 -2.99 4.96 -5.11
CA ALA A 125 -4.27 5.00 -5.80
C ALA A 125 -5.21 6.10 -5.26
N ILE A 126 -5.27 6.26 -3.94
CA ILE A 126 -6.09 7.32 -3.30
C ILE A 126 -5.46 8.69 -3.56
N ALA A 127 -4.13 8.80 -3.47
CA ALA A 127 -3.43 10.05 -3.76
C ALA A 127 -3.70 10.50 -5.20
N LYS A 128 -3.56 9.58 -6.17
CA LYS A 128 -3.87 9.85 -7.58
C LYS A 128 -5.33 10.30 -7.75
N LEU A 129 -6.28 9.53 -7.22
CA LEU A 129 -7.71 9.83 -7.36
C LEU A 129 -8.05 11.25 -6.87
N LEU A 130 -7.56 11.63 -5.70
CA LEU A 130 -7.85 12.94 -5.12
C LEU A 130 -7.19 14.07 -5.90
N ILE A 131 -5.93 13.91 -6.30
CA ILE A 131 -5.19 14.94 -7.05
C ILE A 131 -5.77 15.12 -8.45
N ASP A 132 -6.15 14.03 -9.13
CA ASP A 132 -6.81 14.09 -10.44
C ASP A 132 -8.17 14.81 -10.38
N ASP A 133 -8.89 14.69 -9.26
CA ASP A 133 -10.13 15.42 -8.99
C ASP A 133 -9.89 16.86 -8.46
N GLY A 134 -8.63 17.33 -8.40
CA GLY A 134 -8.26 18.67 -7.94
C GLY A 134 -8.32 18.86 -6.42
N ILE A 135 -8.43 17.81 -5.64
CA ILE A 135 -8.50 17.85 -4.17
C ILE A 135 -7.08 17.67 -3.59
N LYS A 136 -6.74 18.45 -2.58
CA LYS A 136 -5.47 18.34 -1.86
C LYS A 136 -5.55 17.20 -0.82
N PRO A 137 -4.83 16.07 -0.99
CA PRO A 137 -4.82 15.01 0.01
C PRO A 137 -3.85 15.35 1.14
N LEU A 138 -4.36 15.58 2.33
CA LEU A 138 -3.55 15.77 3.54
C LEU A 138 -3.43 14.45 4.30
N LEU A 139 -2.34 13.74 4.07
CA LEU A 139 -2.07 12.40 4.60
C LEU A 139 -0.90 12.45 5.61
N PRO A 140 -0.92 11.61 6.66
CA PRO A 140 0.14 11.61 7.67
C PRO A 140 1.47 11.10 7.13
N TYR A 141 2.55 11.48 7.81
CA TYR A 141 3.83 10.82 7.59
C TYR A 141 3.77 9.37 8.06
N LYS A 142 4.19 8.46 7.19
CA LYS A 142 4.35 7.06 7.54
C LYS A 142 5.85 6.73 7.59
N ARG A 143 6.32 6.41 8.79
CA ARG A 143 7.73 6.04 8.97
C ARG A 143 8.04 4.78 8.16
N PRO A 144 9.13 4.78 7.36
CA PRO A 144 9.56 3.57 6.67
C PRO A 144 9.84 2.43 7.66
N MET A 145 9.28 1.27 7.40
CA MET A 145 9.50 0.05 8.20
C MET A 145 10.79 -0.65 7.73
N THR A 146 11.92 0.03 7.87
CA THR A 146 13.22 -0.54 7.56
C THR A 146 13.84 -1.05 8.85
N LYS A 147 14.47 -2.24 8.82
CA LYS A 147 15.20 -2.82 9.94
C LYS A 147 16.26 -1.82 10.45
N ASP A 148 16.43 -1.76 11.76
CA ASP A 148 17.42 -0.87 12.36
C ASP A 148 18.83 -1.24 11.87
N GLY A 149 19.64 -0.21 11.59
CA GLY A 149 20.98 -0.36 11.01
C GLY A 149 21.00 -0.50 9.49
N PHE A 150 19.83 -0.60 8.81
CA PHE A 150 19.74 -0.67 7.36
C PHE A 150 19.42 0.69 6.74
N PHE A 151 20.02 0.96 5.57
CA PHE A 151 19.72 2.13 4.77
C PHE A 151 18.23 2.20 4.45
N LYS A 152 17.63 3.36 4.70
CA LYS A 152 16.22 3.64 4.45
C LYS A 152 16.01 4.03 2.99
N LYS A 153 14.77 3.93 2.49
CA LYS A 153 14.44 4.22 1.08
C LYS A 153 14.93 5.61 0.64
N TYR A 154 14.83 6.62 1.49
CA TYR A 154 15.23 7.99 1.17
C TYR A 154 16.75 8.21 1.05
N GLU A 155 17.57 7.25 1.48
CA GLU A 155 19.03 7.27 1.30
C GLU A 155 19.45 6.77 -0.10
N TYR A 156 18.50 6.22 -0.86
CA TYR A 156 18.67 5.88 -2.26
C TYR A 156 18.08 7.00 -3.12
N VAL A 157 18.91 7.68 -3.90
CA VAL A 157 18.47 8.80 -4.74
C VAL A 157 17.92 8.27 -6.05
N TYR A 158 16.69 8.68 -6.40
CA TYR A 158 16.11 8.36 -7.69
C TYR A 158 16.56 9.38 -8.74
N ASP A 159 17.10 8.87 -9.84
CA ASP A 159 17.44 9.64 -11.01
C ASP A 159 16.35 9.44 -12.07
N GLU A 160 15.54 10.48 -12.28
CA GLU A 160 14.40 10.43 -13.19
C GLU A 160 14.84 10.35 -14.66
N TYR A 161 15.96 10.98 -15.00
CA TYR A 161 16.46 11.00 -16.39
C TYR A 161 16.96 9.64 -16.85
N TYR A 162 17.69 8.92 -15.97
CA TYR A 162 18.20 7.58 -16.26
C TYR A 162 17.28 6.45 -15.80
N ASP A 163 16.15 6.78 -15.17
CA ASP A 163 15.23 5.83 -14.53
C ASP A 163 15.97 4.77 -13.71
N CYS A 164 16.75 5.21 -12.74
CA CYS A 164 17.54 4.34 -11.87
C CYS A 164 17.59 4.90 -10.44
N TYR A 165 17.98 4.07 -9.49
CA TYR A 165 18.36 4.52 -8.16
C TYR A 165 19.87 4.52 -8.00
N ILE A 166 20.38 5.51 -7.27
CA ILE A 166 21.77 5.59 -6.85
C ILE A 166 21.83 5.23 -5.36
N CYS A 167 22.63 4.23 -5.01
CA CYS A 167 22.79 3.81 -3.62
C CYS A 167 23.79 4.70 -2.87
N PRO A 168 23.86 4.63 -1.51
CA PRO A 168 24.81 5.41 -0.71
C PRO A 168 26.29 5.19 -1.08
N ASN A 169 26.63 4.10 -1.77
CA ASN A 169 27.97 3.84 -2.31
C ASN A 169 28.10 4.22 -3.80
N ASN A 170 27.29 5.13 -4.30
CA ASN A 170 27.32 5.64 -5.68
C ASN A 170 27.26 4.55 -6.76
N LYS A 171 26.53 3.44 -6.50
CA LYS A 171 26.26 2.39 -7.48
C LYS A 171 24.79 2.50 -7.92
N THR A 172 24.56 2.19 -9.20
CA THR A 172 23.21 2.25 -9.78
C THR A 172 22.44 0.96 -9.53
N LEU A 173 21.15 1.14 -9.23
CA LEU A 173 20.15 0.07 -9.27
C LEU A 173 19.28 0.32 -10.51
N THR A 174 19.27 -0.61 -11.43
CA THR A 174 18.55 -0.48 -12.69
C THR A 174 17.17 -1.11 -12.63
N TYR A 175 16.25 -0.59 -13.44
CA TYR A 175 14.91 -1.15 -13.58
C TYR A 175 14.96 -2.64 -13.97
N ARG A 176 14.21 -3.46 -13.29
CA ARG A 176 14.09 -4.90 -13.56
C ARG A 176 12.73 -5.27 -14.11
N THR A 177 11.66 -4.86 -13.44
CA THR A 177 10.28 -5.18 -13.79
C THR A 177 9.30 -4.28 -13.04
N THR A 178 8.05 -4.20 -13.50
CA THR A 178 6.91 -3.67 -12.73
C THR A 178 5.99 -4.83 -12.37
N ASN A 179 5.71 -4.98 -11.08
CA ASN A 179 4.88 -6.06 -10.59
C ASN A 179 3.37 -5.77 -10.79
N LYS A 180 2.51 -6.75 -10.46
CA LYS A 180 1.05 -6.62 -10.59
C LYS A 180 0.42 -5.52 -9.74
N ASP A 181 1.09 -5.11 -8.68
CA ASP A 181 0.63 -4.07 -7.76
C ASP A 181 1.12 -2.67 -8.18
N GLY A 182 1.75 -2.54 -9.35
CA GLY A 182 2.22 -1.28 -9.91
C GLY A 182 3.56 -0.80 -9.36
N TYR A 183 4.31 -1.64 -8.65
CA TYR A 183 5.64 -1.29 -8.17
C TYR A 183 6.72 -1.67 -9.19
N ARG A 184 7.47 -0.67 -9.66
CA ARG A 184 8.73 -0.84 -10.38
C ARG A 184 9.79 -1.35 -9.41
N GLU A 185 10.51 -2.39 -9.77
CA GLU A 185 11.63 -2.94 -9.01
C GLU A 185 12.95 -2.54 -9.65
N TYR A 186 13.80 -1.91 -8.87
CA TYR A 186 15.17 -1.56 -9.25
C TYR A 186 16.14 -2.42 -8.48
N LYS A 187 17.06 -3.07 -9.18
CA LYS A 187 17.99 -4.03 -8.58
C LYS A 187 19.44 -3.62 -8.81
N SER A 188 20.25 -3.81 -7.78
CA SER A 188 21.70 -3.64 -7.85
C SER A 188 22.38 -4.84 -8.52
N CYS A 189 23.63 -4.66 -8.96
CA CYS A 189 24.48 -5.76 -9.41
C CYS A 189 25.08 -6.50 -8.21
N GLY A 190 24.74 -7.78 -8.04
CA GLY A 190 25.22 -8.60 -6.91
C GLY A 190 26.74 -8.71 -6.84
N ALA A 191 27.43 -8.84 -7.99
CA ALA A 191 28.89 -8.90 -8.03
C ALA A 191 29.55 -7.61 -7.52
N ALA A 192 28.99 -6.44 -7.91
CA ALA A 192 29.48 -5.14 -7.43
C ALA A 192 29.14 -4.88 -5.94
N CYS A 193 28.09 -5.53 -5.43
CA CYS A 193 27.69 -5.42 -4.03
C CYS A 193 28.43 -6.39 -3.11
N ALA A 194 28.94 -7.51 -3.61
CA ALA A 194 29.70 -8.48 -2.82
C ALA A 194 30.95 -7.89 -2.13
N GLU A 195 31.60 -6.94 -2.80
CA GLU A 195 32.79 -6.24 -2.30
C GLU A 195 32.44 -4.89 -1.65
N CYS A 196 31.16 -4.58 -1.44
CA CYS A 196 30.72 -3.30 -0.92
C CYS A 196 30.94 -3.21 0.60
N PRO A 197 31.62 -2.15 1.11
CA PRO A 197 31.86 -1.99 2.55
C PRO A 197 30.57 -1.79 3.36
N TYR A 198 29.48 -1.38 2.69
CA TYR A 198 28.17 -1.15 3.31
C TYR A 198 27.20 -2.32 3.13
N LEU A 199 27.65 -3.47 2.66
CA LEU A 199 26.77 -4.62 2.37
C LEU A 199 25.88 -5.00 3.56
N SER A 200 26.46 -5.06 4.76
CA SER A 200 25.73 -5.41 5.99
C SER A 200 24.63 -4.43 6.40
N GLN A 201 24.74 -3.17 5.95
CA GLN A 201 23.72 -2.12 6.18
C GLN A 201 22.73 -2.00 5.01
N CYS A 202 22.96 -2.74 3.93
CA CYS A 202 22.20 -2.61 2.68
C CYS A 202 21.24 -3.76 2.45
N THR A 203 21.73 -5.00 2.50
CA THR A 203 20.91 -6.19 2.18
C THR A 203 21.41 -7.44 2.91
N GLU A 204 20.48 -8.32 3.27
CA GLU A 204 20.73 -9.67 3.75
C GLU A 204 20.47 -10.72 2.65
N SER A 205 20.29 -10.29 1.40
CA SER A 205 20.09 -11.20 0.28
C SER A 205 21.30 -12.12 0.10
N ARG A 206 21.02 -13.39 -0.11
CA ARG A 206 22.05 -14.41 -0.38
C ARG A 206 22.90 -14.06 -1.62
N ASP A 207 22.27 -13.42 -2.62
CA ASP A 207 22.92 -13.03 -3.87
C ASP A 207 23.50 -11.61 -3.82
N HIS A 208 23.56 -11.00 -2.62
CA HIS A 208 24.04 -9.63 -2.37
C HIS A 208 23.25 -8.55 -3.16
N VAL A 209 22.07 -8.88 -3.68
CA VAL A 209 21.25 -7.96 -4.46
C VAL A 209 20.39 -7.11 -3.55
N LYS A 210 20.44 -5.79 -3.72
CA LYS A 210 19.49 -4.85 -3.13
C LYS A 210 18.38 -4.57 -4.12
N THR A 211 17.11 -4.65 -3.67
CA THR A 211 15.94 -4.22 -4.43
C THR A 211 15.34 -2.98 -3.76
N VAL A 212 15.10 -1.94 -4.55
CA VAL A 212 14.33 -0.76 -4.17
C VAL A 212 13.10 -0.69 -5.07
N THR A 213 11.95 -0.39 -4.49
CA THR A 213 10.70 -0.32 -5.24
C THR A 213 10.18 1.11 -5.31
N ARG A 214 9.60 1.49 -6.48
CA ARG A 214 8.92 2.76 -6.73
C ARG A 214 7.58 2.48 -7.41
N HIS A 215 6.49 2.99 -6.85
CA HIS A 215 5.19 2.82 -7.49
C HIS A 215 5.11 3.67 -8.77
N ILE A 216 4.36 3.24 -9.80
CA ILE A 216 4.15 4.01 -11.04
C ILE A 216 3.51 5.38 -10.75
N TRP A 217 2.74 5.48 -9.66
CA TRP A 217 2.10 6.70 -9.15
C TRP A 217 2.86 7.32 -7.97
N GLU A 218 4.15 7.04 -7.79
CA GLU A 218 4.96 7.66 -6.74
C GLU A 218 4.97 9.20 -6.81
N PRO A 219 4.95 9.85 -8.00
CA PRO A 219 4.86 11.32 -8.06
C PRO A 219 3.66 11.90 -7.31
N TYR A 220 2.51 11.21 -7.31
CA TYR A 220 1.35 11.63 -6.51
C TYR A 220 1.59 11.54 -5.00
N MET A 221 2.37 10.56 -4.57
CA MET A 221 2.79 10.45 -3.16
C MET A 221 3.78 11.53 -2.76
N GLU A 222 4.66 11.94 -3.66
CA GLU A 222 5.59 13.06 -3.48
C GLU A 222 4.82 14.38 -3.34
N ILE A 223 3.81 14.62 -4.19
CA ILE A 223 2.90 15.77 -4.07
C ILE A 223 2.18 15.76 -2.70
N CYS A 224 1.75 14.61 -2.19
CA CYS A 224 1.15 14.52 -0.84
C CYS A 224 2.15 14.93 0.26
N GLU A 225 3.44 14.59 0.13
CA GLU A 225 4.46 15.02 1.09
C GLU A 225 4.71 16.52 1.00
N ASP A 226 4.70 17.10 -0.19
CA ASP A 226 4.82 18.55 -0.38
C ASP A 226 3.62 19.29 0.22
N ILE A 227 2.39 18.82 -0.03
CA ILE A 227 1.19 19.39 0.58
C ILE A 227 1.30 19.36 2.11
N ARG A 228 1.76 18.26 2.68
CA ARG A 228 1.94 18.11 4.14
C ARG A 228 2.92 19.11 4.73
N GLN A 229 3.90 19.57 3.95
CA GLN A 229 4.90 20.58 4.37
C GLN A 229 4.42 22.02 4.18
N MET A 230 3.30 22.25 3.47
CA MET A 230 2.77 23.60 3.27
C MET A 230 2.34 24.23 4.60
N LEU A 231 2.42 25.56 4.65
CA LEU A 231 2.05 26.35 5.82
C LEU A 231 0.58 26.07 6.24
N GLY A 232 0.36 25.83 7.53
CA GLY A 232 -0.96 25.56 8.10
C GLY A 232 -1.45 24.11 7.96
N MET A 233 -0.85 23.28 7.10
CA MET A 233 -1.32 21.90 6.89
C MET A 233 -1.13 21.00 8.12
N LYS A 234 -0.07 21.24 8.90
CA LYS A 234 0.17 20.53 10.16
C LYS A 234 -0.94 20.80 11.18
N ASP A 235 -1.38 22.05 11.27
CA ASP A 235 -2.44 22.46 12.21
C ASP A 235 -3.79 21.92 11.73
N LEU A 236 -4.05 21.97 10.42
CA LEU A 236 -5.24 21.39 9.82
C LEU A 236 -5.31 19.87 10.08
N TYR A 237 -4.20 19.15 9.95
CA TYR A 237 -4.15 17.74 10.29
C TYR A 237 -4.43 17.47 11.78
N ALA A 238 -3.93 18.32 12.66
CA ALA A 238 -4.13 18.19 14.11
C ALA A 238 -5.61 18.37 14.51
N GLN A 239 -6.40 19.15 13.75
CA GLN A 239 -7.84 19.34 13.99
C GLN A 239 -8.66 18.05 13.87
N ARG A 240 -8.14 17.00 13.23
CA ARG A 240 -8.80 15.67 13.21
C ARG A 240 -9.21 15.17 14.59
N LYS A 241 -8.38 15.41 15.60
CA LYS A 241 -8.66 15.00 16.99
C LYS A 241 -9.92 15.68 17.55
N GLU A 242 -10.15 16.90 17.10
CA GLU A 242 -11.28 17.70 17.57
C GLU A 242 -12.57 17.44 16.77
N THR A 243 -12.48 16.77 15.62
CA THR A 243 -13.61 16.53 14.71
C THR A 243 -13.90 15.02 14.62
N ILE A 244 -13.29 14.34 13.66
CA ILE A 244 -13.64 12.94 13.33
C ILE A 244 -13.36 11.97 14.49
N GLU A 245 -12.30 12.18 15.27
CA GLU A 245 -12.00 11.28 16.38
C GLU A 245 -13.06 11.37 17.50
N ARG A 246 -13.60 12.56 17.77
CA ARG A 246 -14.69 12.76 18.73
C ARG A 246 -15.99 12.06 18.34
N ILE A 247 -16.27 11.90 17.05
CA ILE A 247 -17.47 11.19 16.59
C ILE A 247 -17.43 9.72 17.03
N PHE A 248 -16.25 9.13 17.14
CA PHE A 248 -16.06 7.74 17.55
C PHE A 248 -15.69 7.57 19.03
N GLU A 249 -15.44 8.64 19.76
CA GLU A 249 -15.30 8.55 21.22
C GLU A 249 -16.64 8.13 21.81
N PRO A 250 -16.66 7.14 22.73
CA PRO A 250 -17.90 6.79 23.40
C PRO A 250 -18.45 8.02 24.14
N SER A 251 -19.49 8.59 23.62
CA SER A 251 -20.20 9.70 24.25
C SER A 251 -20.70 9.23 25.61
N GLY A 252 -20.03 9.66 26.69
CA GLY A 252 -20.61 9.66 28.01
C GLY A 252 -20.34 8.47 28.91
N TYR A 253 -19.12 8.28 29.31
CA TYR A 253 -18.89 8.00 30.72
C TYR A 253 -18.39 9.29 31.37
N VAL A 254 -19.31 10.17 31.72
CA VAL A 254 -19.09 11.13 32.79
C VAL A 254 -18.79 10.28 34.03
N LYS A 255 -17.54 10.22 34.44
CA LYS A 255 -17.19 9.73 35.78
C LYS A 255 -17.80 10.71 36.75
N SER A 256 -18.92 10.32 37.36
CA SER A 256 -19.41 10.92 38.59
C SER A 256 -18.46 10.63 39.74
#